data_6c131d8986d9ef5d11d6d924dfc466dd
#
_entry.id   6c131d8986d9ef5d11d6d924dfc466dd
#
_cell.length_a   1.000
_cell.length_b   1.000
_cell.length_c   1.000
_cell.angle_alpha   90.00
_cell.angle_beta   90.00
_cell.angle_gamma   90.00
#
_symmetry.space_group_name_H-M   'P 1'
#
loop_
_entity.id
_entity.type
_entity.pdbx_description
1 polymer ?
#
loop_
_entity_poly.entity_id
_entity_poly.type
_entity_poly.pdbx_seq_one_letter_code
_entity_poly.pdbx_strand_id
1 'polypeptide(L)'
;YPVDAPQLLVSDIRYAMVVLGQLFYDHVTDKLTSVGITGTKGKRTTAYYVRSILNDWLTSEGKPPCAILSSIDNYDGVITEESHITTPEVLELYQHFQNAYDSGISHLVMEASSQALKVGRVRGMTFDVGAFLNIGTDHISPIEHPDFADYYASKLKLFDSCRVGCVNTDADHAAETVAHARSGGCE
;
A
#
# COMPACT_ATOMS: atom_id res chain seq x y z
N TYR A 1 8.18 29.67 8.46
CA TYR A 1 8.66 30.29 9.71
C TYR A 1 10.18 30.24 9.70
N PRO A 2 10.89 31.35 10.04
CA PRO A 2 12.32 31.33 10.22
C PRO A 2 12.66 30.44 11.41
N VAL A 3 13.50 29.42 11.19
CA VAL A 3 14.05 28.55 12.22
C VAL A 3 15.56 28.64 12.17
N ASP A 4 16.21 28.60 13.34
CA ASP A 4 17.67 28.60 13.46
C ASP A 4 18.20 27.14 13.29
N ALA A 5 17.99 26.61 12.10
CA ALA A 5 18.42 25.29 11.69
C ALA A 5 18.62 25.24 10.17
N PRO A 6 19.45 24.33 9.65
CA PRO A 6 19.58 24.09 8.22
C PRO A 6 18.19 23.74 7.62
N GLN A 7 17.85 24.37 6.51
CA GLN A 7 16.57 24.18 5.83
C GLN A 7 16.83 23.64 4.41
N LEU A 8 16.10 22.58 4.05
CA LEU A 8 16.08 22.04 2.71
C LEU A 8 14.73 22.40 2.05
N LEU A 9 14.79 23.25 1.02
CA LEU A 9 13.61 23.61 0.24
C LEU A 9 13.41 22.59 -0.88
N VAL A 10 12.20 22.03 -0.97
CA VAL A 10 11.83 21.02 -1.96
C VAL A 10 10.56 21.43 -2.68
N SER A 11 10.42 21.06 -3.95
CA SER A 11 9.21 21.33 -4.75
C SER A 11 8.06 20.41 -4.42
N ASP A 12 8.35 19.19 -3.95
CA ASP A 12 7.36 18.16 -3.57
C ASP A 12 7.76 17.57 -2.22
N ILE A 13 7.12 18.04 -1.16
CA ILE A 13 7.40 17.59 0.21
C ILE A 13 7.04 16.11 0.42
N ARG A 14 5.98 15.60 -0.23
CA ARG A 14 5.59 14.20 -0.12
C ARG A 14 6.62 13.28 -0.75
N TYR A 15 7.13 13.65 -1.92
CA TYR A 15 8.21 12.90 -2.55
C TYR A 15 9.52 12.98 -1.73
N ALA A 16 9.82 14.13 -1.17
CA ALA A 16 10.98 14.27 -0.28
C ALA A 16 10.89 13.37 0.95
N MET A 17 9.68 13.23 1.54
CA MET A 17 9.44 12.28 2.65
C MET A 17 9.66 10.83 2.23
N VAL A 18 9.25 10.44 1.02
CA VAL A 18 9.52 9.09 0.46
C VAL A 18 11.03 8.85 0.35
N VAL A 19 11.77 9.77 -0.28
CA VAL A 19 13.23 9.64 -0.45
C VAL A 19 13.93 9.57 0.90
N LEU A 20 13.54 10.43 1.85
CA LEU A 20 14.11 10.41 3.21
C LEU A 20 13.77 9.10 3.93
N GLY A 21 12.55 8.60 3.81
CA GLY A 21 12.14 7.31 4.37
C GLY A 21 12.97 6.15 3.79
N GLN A 22 13.12 6.11 2.46
CA GLN A 22 13.96 5.09 1.80
C GLN A 22 15.40 5.11 2.31
N LEU A 23 16.00 6.30 2.38
CA LEU A 23 17.40 6.44 2.83
C LEU A 23 17.55 6.14 4.32
N PHE A 24 16.65 6.63 5.16
CA PHE A 24 16.73 6.48 6.61
C PHE A 24 16.54 5.01 7.04
N TYR A 25 15.61 4.31 6.40
CA TYR A 25 15.28 2.92 6.67
C TYR A 25 15.95 1.92 5.71
N ASP A 26 17.00 2.35 5.00
CA ASP A 26 17.80 1.49 4.12
C ASP A 26 16.94 0.61 3.20
N HIS A 27 16.02 1.27 2.48
CA HIS A 27 15.09 0.62 1.53
C HIS A 27 14.33 -0.57 2.11
N VAL A 28 13.92 -0.49 3.36
CA VAL A 28 13.27 -1.59 4.10
C VAL A 28 12.04 -2.17 3.39
N THR A 29 11.34 -1.36 2.60
CA THR A 29 10.18 -1.82 1.83
C THR A 29 10.51 -2.91 0.81
N ASP A 30 11.75 -3.00 0.37
CA ASP A 30 12.23 -4.00 -0.57
C ASP A 30 12.71 -5.30 0.12
N LYS A 31 12.73 -5.30 1.46
CA LYS A 31 13.22 -6.43 2.28
C LYS A 31 12.09 -7.38 2.71
N LEU A 32 10.83 -7.00 2.50
CA LEU A 32 9.66 -7.82 2.81
C LEU A 32 8.89 -8.15 1.53
N THR A 33 8.32 -9.35 1.48
CA THR A 33 7.33 -9.68 0.45
C THR A 33 6.03 -8.96 0.77
N SER A 34 5.56 -8.09 -0.11
CA SER A 34 4.43 -7.21 0.15
C SER A 34 3.27 -7.40 -0.81
N VAL A 35 2.05 -7.37 -0.26
CA VAL A 35 0.79 -7.44 -1.02
C VAL A 35 0.00 -6.15 -0.80
N GLY A 36 -0.21 -5.38 -1.86
CA GLY A 36 -1.05 -4.19 -1.87
C GLY A 36 -2.43 -4.49 -2.44
N ILE A 37 -3.49 -4.14 -1.72
CA ILE A 37 -4.87 -4.46 -2.12
C ILE A 37 -5.67 -3.16 -2.29
N THR A 38 -6.19 -2.93 -3.51
CA THR A 38 -7.08 -1.81 -3.79
C THR A 38 -8.44 -2.29 -4.31
N GLY A 39 -9.39 -1.39 -4.31
CA GLY A 39 -10.77 -1.64 -4.74
C GLY A 39 -11.72 -0.66 -4.07
N THR A 40 -12.93 -0.54 -4.56
CA THR A 40 -13.97 0.26 -3.89
C THR A 40 -14.41 -0.44 -2.61
N LYS A 41 -14.69 -1.75 -2.70
CA LYS A 41 -15.16 -2.57 -1.57
C LYS A 41 -14.34 -3.86 -1.45
N GLY A 42 -14.38 -4.47 -0.26
CA GLY A 42 -13.76 -5.77 -0.03
C GLY A 42 -12.26 -5.75 0.30
N LYS A 43 -11.55 -4.63 0.23
CA LYS A 43 -10.11 -4.54 0.54
C LYS A 43 -9.76 -5.18 1.87
N ARG A 44 -10.43 -4.74 2.93
CA ARG A 44 -10.28 -5.25 4.30
C ARG A 44 -10.44 -6.76 4.37
N THR A 45 -11.60 -7.26 3.93
CA THR A 45 -11.92 -8.69 3.95
C THR A 45 -10.87 -9.52 3.23
N THR A 46 -10.46 -9.06 2.04
CA THR A 46 -9.43 -9.73 1.25
C THR A 46 -8.06 -9.69 1.95
N ALA A 47 -7.69 -8.55 2.56
CA ALA A 47 -6.43 -8.45 3.31
C ALA A 47 -6.36 -9.46 4.46
N TYR A 48 -7.44 -9.61 5.22
CA TYR A 48 -7.51 -10.60 6.31
C TYR A 48 -7.49 -12.04 5.80
N TYR A 49 -8.16 -12.36 4.69
CA TYR A 49 -8.09 -13.70 4.10
C TYR A 49 -6.67 -14.02 3.61
N VAL A 50 -6.03 -13.09 2.89
CA VAL A 50 -4.65 -13.26 2.43
C VAL A 50 -3.71 -13.44 3.63
N ARG A 51 -3.83 -12.59 4.65
CA ARG A 51 -3.06 -12.74 5.90
C ARG A 51 -3.28 -14.10 6.56
N SER A 52 -4.53 -14.56 6.66
CA SER A 52 -4.84 -15.86 7.27
C SER A 52 -4.17 -17.01 6.53
N ILE A 53 -4.27 -17.04 5.21
CA ILE A 53 -3.64 -18.06 4.36
C ILE A 53 -2.11 -18.03 4.52
N LEU A 54 -1.52 -16.81 4.50
CA LEU A 54 -0.08 -16.66 4.71
C LEU A 54 0.34 -17.11 6.11
N ASN A 55 -0.46 -16.80 7.15
CA ASN A 55 -0.16 -17.21 8.52
C ASN A 55 -0.16 -18.72 8.71
N ASP A 56 -1.11 -19.43 8.08
CA ASP A 56 -1.13 -20.89 8.12
C ASP A 56 0.15 -21.48 7.52
N TRP A 57 0.58 -20.97 6.38
CA TRP A 57 1.84 -21.38 5.76
C TRP A 57 3.07 -20.97 6.60
N LEU A 58 3.16 -19.71 7.04
CA LEU A 58 4.27 -19.20 7.86
C LEU A 58 4.43 -20.00 9.16
N THR A 59 3.30 -20.35 9.80
CA THR A 59 3.30 -21.18 11.00
C THR A 59 3.89 -22.55 10.73
N SER A 60 3.56 -23.17 9.59
CA SER A 60 4.11 -24.46 9.18
C SER A 60 5.64 -24.42 8.95
N GLU A 61 6.15 -23.24 8.58
CA GLU A 61 7.57 -22.96 8.39
C GLU A 61 8.29 -22.48 9.66
N GLY A 62 7.59 -22.38 10.80
CA GLY A 62 8.13 -21.88 12.05
C GLY A 62 8.51 -20.38 12.01
N LYS A 63 7.86 -19.60 11.15
CA LYS A 63 8.10 -18.17 10.94
C LYS A 63 7.08 -17.29 11.69
N PRO A 64 7.44 -16.02 12.00
CA PRO A 64 6.50 -15.05 12.56
C PRO A 64 5.29 -14.84 11.67
N PRO A 65 4.13 -14.46 12.25
CA PRO A 65 2.93 -14.16 11.48
C PRO A 65 3.12 -12.94 10.58
N CYS A 66 2.39 -12.91 9.48
CA CYS A 66 2.36 -11.82 8.51
C CYS A 66 1.91 -10.50 9.13
N ALA A 67 2.62 -9.41 8.83
CA ALA A 67 2.19 -8.07 9.17
C ALA A 67 0.93 -7.66 8.39
N ILE A 68 0.13 -6.78 8.96
CA ILE A 68 -1.04 -6.20 8.30
C ILE A 68 -1.16 -4.70 8.59
N LEU A 69 -1.46 -3.93 7.55
CA LEU A 69 -1.85 -2.53 7.66
C LEU A 69 -3.22 -2.37 7.01
N SER A 70 -4.24 -2.17 7.83
CA SER A 70 -5.63 -2.17 7.39
C SER A 70 -6.43 -1.00 7.95
N SER A 71 -7.67 -0.89 7.56
CA SER A 71 -8.61 0.10 8.10
C SER A 71 -9.22 -0.31 9.46
N ILE A 72 -8.83 -1.47 10.02
CA ILE A 72 -9.23 -1.90 11.37
C ILE A 72 -8.07 -1.76 12.32
N ASP A 73 -6.99 -2.46 12.02
CA ASP A 73 -5.81 -2.56 12.88
C ASP A 73 -4.52 -2.59 12.06
N ASN A 74 -3.45 -2.25 12.72
CA ASN A 74 -2.08 -2.41 12.27
C ASN A 74 -1.38 -3.41 13.18
N TYR A 75 -0.63 -4.35 12.55
CA TYR A 75 0.27 -5.26 13.25
C TYR A 75 1.57 -5.38 12.45
N ASP A 76 2.70 -5.11 13.10
CA ASP A 76 4.03 -5.14 12.49
C ASP A 76 5.08 -5.90 13.32
N GLY A 77 4.62 -6.64 14.34
CA GLY A 77 5.51 -7.38 15.25
C GLY A 77 5.91 -6.59 16.50
N VAL A 78 5.90 -5.26 16.45
CA VAL A 78 6.16 -4.36 17.57
C VAL A 78 4.87 -3.66 17.99
N ILE A 79 4.15 -3.09 17.03
CA ILE A 79 2.91 -2.36 17.23
C ILE A 79 1.73 -3.29 16.95
N THR A 80 0.74 -3.26 17.84
CA THR A 80 -0.60 -3.81 17.61
C THR A 80 -1.59 -2.76 18.08
N GLU A 81 -2.24 -2.10 17.14
CA GLU A 81 -3.11 -0.97 17.44
C GLU A 81 -4.32 -0.90 16.51
N GLU A 82 -5.37 -0.22 16.95
CA GLU A 82 -6.50 0.15 16.09
C GLU A 82 -6.05 1.21 15.08
N SER A 83 -6.39 1.01 13.82
CA SER A 83 -5.98 1.91 12.74
C SER A 83 -6.80 3.19 12.72
N HIS A 84 -6.13 4.32 12.53
CA HIS A 84 -6.77 5.64 12.35
C HIS A 84 -7.06 5.97 10.89
N ILE A 85 -6.32 5.38 9.94
CA ILE A 85 -6.48 5.56 8.50
C ILE A 85 -6.20 4.26 7.75
N THR A 86 -6.86 4.07 6.61
CA THR A 86 -6.74 2.82 5.81
C THR A 86 -5.29 2.54 5.36
N THR A 87 -4.54 3.57 5.01
CA THR A 87 -3.15 3.47 4.56
C THR A 87 -2.35 4.52 5.30
N PRO A 88 -1.35 4.16 6.11
CA PRO A 88 -0.55 5.10 6.89
C PRO A 88 0.12 6.21 6.06
N GLU A 89 0.51 7.30 6.70
CA GLU A 89 1.34 8.34 6.07
C GLU A 89 2.77 7.82 5.85
N VAL A 90 3.51 8.45 4.95
CA VAL A 90 4.79 7.95 4.42
C VAL A 90 5.75 7.48 5.52
N LEU A 91 6.08 8.33 6.49
CA LEU A 91 7.08 7.99 7.50
C LEU A 91 6.59 6.90 8.48
N GLU A 92 5.31 6.92 8.82
CA GLU A 92 4.66 5.88 9.61
C GLU A 92 4.67 4.54 8.88
N LEU A 93 4.41 4.55 7.57
CA LEU A 93 4.47 3.36 6.73
C LEU A 93 5.87 2.73 6.74
N TYR A 94 6.93 3.54 6.56
CA TYR A 94 8.31 3.05 6.64
C TYR A 94 8.66 2.53 8.04
N GLN A 95 8.14 3.15 9.10
CA GLN A 95 8.30 2.65 10.48
C GLN A 95 7.69 1.26 10.64
N HIS A 96 6.46 1.03 10.15
CA HIS A 96 5.81 -0.29 10.20
C HIS A 96 6.62 -1.35 9.43
N PHE A 97 7.15 -1.01 8.26
CA PHE A 97 8.03 -1.93 7.51
C PHE A 97 9.31 -2.24 8.29
N GLN A 98 9.93 -1.24 8.94
CA GLN A 98 11.13 -1.45 9.75
C GLN A 98 10.83 -2.34 10.96
N ASN A 99 9.75 -2.06 11.68
CA ASN A 99 9.32 -2.88 12.82
C ASN A 99 9.10 -4.35 12.40
N ALA A 100 8.42 -4.56 11.26
CA ALA A 100 8.19 -5.91 10.71
C ALA A 100 9.52 -6.61 10.37
N TYR A 101 10.42 -5.91 9.70
CA TYR A 101 11.73 -6.45 9.36
C TYR A 101 12.55 -6.83 10.59
N ASP A 102 12.64 -5.93 11.58
CA ASP A 102 13.39 -6.15 12.83
C ASP A 102 12.78 -7.27 13.69
N SER A 103 11.47 -7.50 13.57
CA SER A 103 10.75 -8.60 14.22
C SER A 103 10.91 -9.95 13.48
N GLY A 104 11.67 -10.00 12.39
CA GLY A 104 11.86 -11.19 11.57
C GLY A 104 10.64 -11.56 10.71
N ILE A 105 9.66 -10.64 10.58
CA ILE A 105 8.51 -10.83 9.71
C ILE A 105 8.96 -10.71 8.25
N SER A 106 8.54 -11.66 7.43
CA SER A 106 8.93 -11.71 6.01
C SER A 106 7.85 -11.25 5.05
N HIS A 107 6.60 -11.17 5.49
CA HIS A 107 5.45 -10.85 4.64
C HIS A 107 4.58 -9.75 5.26
N LEU A 108 4.09 -8.84 4.42
CA LEU A 108 3.19 -7.76 4.81
C LEU A 108 2.04 -7.65 3.81
N VAL A 109 0.82 -7.57 4.33
CA VAL A 109 -0.40 -7.31 3.54
C VAL A 109 -0.96 -5.96 3.93
N MET A 110 -1.30 -5.11 2.95
CA MET A 110 -1.88 -3.81 3.26
C MET A 110 -3.00 -3.38 2.32
N GLU A 111 -3.92 -2.59 2.86
CA GLU A 111 -4.90 -1.89 2.05
C GLU A 111 -4.26 -0.64 1.42
N ALA A 112 -4.33 -0.51 0.10
CA ALA A 112 -3.94 0.68 -0.65
C ALA A 112 -5.19 1.47 -1.04
N SER A 113 -5.52 2.51 -0.28
CA SER A 113 -6.67 3.38 -0.56
C SER A 113 -6.43 4.24 -1.79
N SER A 114 -7.49 4.63 -2.49
CA SER A 114 -7.39 5.53 -3.65
C SER A 114 -6.73 6.86 -3.28
N GLN A 115 -7.05 7.38 -2.10
CA GLN A 115 -6.43 8.62 -1.60
C GLN A 115 -4.93 8.45 -1.37
N ALA A 116 -4.49 7.33 -0.76
CA ALA A 116 -3.07 7.06 -0.56
C ALA A 116 -2.30 6.93 -1.87
N LEU A 117 -2.88 6.23 -2.85
CA LEU A 117 -2.33 6.11 -4.20
C LEU A 117 -2.29 7.47 -4.92
N LYS A 118 -3.37 8.28 -4.79
CA LYS A 118 -3.46 9.62 -5.38
C LYS A 118 -2.36 10.55 -4.87
N VAL A 119 -2.21 10.63 -3.55
CA VAL A 119 -1.26 11.55 -2.92
C VAL A 119 0.15 10.97 -2.76
N GLY A 120 0.37 9.73 -3.21
CA GLY A 120 1.70 9.11 -3.27
C GLY A 120 2.24 8.61 -1.93
N ARG A 121 1.38 8.16 -0.97
CA ARG A 121 1.85 7.58 0.30
C ARG A 121 2.67 6.33 0.11
N VAL A 122 2.35 5.53 -0.92
CA VAL A 122 3.07 4.30 -1.29
C VAL A 122 4.05 4.50 -2.45
N ARG A 123 4.31 5.75 -2.85
CA ARG A 123 5.26 6.07 -3.91
C ARG A 123 6.66 5.61 -3.49
N GLY A 124 7.40 5.00 -4.44
CA GLY A 124 8.75 4.50 -4.17
C GLY A 124 8.79 3.12 -3.51
N MET A 125 7.62 2.53 -3.21
CA MET A 125 7.52 1.12 -2.84
C MET A 125 7.22 0.30 -4.09
N THR A 126 7.64 -0.98 -4.11
CA THR A 126 7.24 -1.95 -5.11
C THR A 126 6.57 -3.13 -4.42
N PHE A 127 5.27 -3.31 -4.62
CA PHE A 127 4.57 -4.48 -4.14
C PHE A 127 4.96 -5.72 -4.95
N ASP A 128 5.16 -6.86 -4.29
CA ASP A 128 5.33 -8.13 -5.01
C ASP A 128 4.04 -8.52 -5.71
N VAL A 129 2.89 -8.29 -5.05
CA VAL A 129 1.56 -8.49 -5.64
C VAL A 129 0.69 -7.26 -5.42
N GLY A 130 0.13 -6.73 -6.50
CA GLY A 130 -0.89 -5.69 -6.47
C GLY A 130 -2.26 -6.27 -6.85
N ALA A 131 -3.24 -6.27 -5.93
CA ALA A 131 -4.57 -6.81 -6.16
C ALA A 131 -5.61 -5.69 -6.37
N PHE A 132 -6.29 -5.70 -7.51
CA PHE A 132 -7.40 -4.80 -7.84
C PHE A 132 -8.72 -5.58 -7.82
N LEU A 133 -9.53 -5.34 -6.79
CA LEU A 133 -10.74 -6.13 -6.53
C LEU A 133 -11.94 -5.71 -7.37
N ASN A 134 -12.20 -4.42 -7.40
CA ASN A 134 -13.36 -3.84 -8.10
C ASN A 134 -13.28 -2.32 -8.13
N ILE A 135 -14.14 -1.72 -8.95
CA ILE A 135 -14.36 -0.29 -9.02
C ILE A 135 -15.86 -0.01 -9.08
N GLY A 136 -16.32 1.01 -8.38
CA GLY A 136 -17.69 1.48 -8.39
C GLY A 136 -17.74 2.96 -8.04
N THR A 137 -18.90 3.58 -8.07
CA THR A 137 -19.08 4.99 -7.71
C THR A 137 -19.08 5.16 -6.20
N ASP A 138 -17.93 5.54 -5.65
CA ASP A 138 -17.74 5.84 -4.22
C ASP A 138 -16.64 6.90 -4.08
N HIS A 139 -16.53 7.57 -2.93
CA HIS A 139 -15.51 8.58 -2.65
C HIS A 139 -15.45 9.77 -3.64
N ILE A 140 -16.50 9.98 -4.43
CA ILE A 140 -16.57 11.13 -5.34
C ILE A 140 -17.01 12.35 -4.55
N SER A 141 -16.07 13.25 -4.31
CA SER A 141 -16.28 14.48 -3.56
C SER A 141 -15.23 15.52 -3.97
N PRO A 142 -15.50 16.81 -3.79
CA PRO A 142 -14.50 17.86 -4.10
C PRO A 142 -13.18 17.73 -3.31
N ILE A 143 -13.20 17.00 -2.19
CA ILE A 143 -12.03 16.86 -1.30
C ILE A 143 -11.19 15.63 -1.66
N GLU A 144 -11.84 14.50 -2.00
CA GLU A 144 -11.13 13.25 -2.29
C GLU A 144 -10.88 13.09 -3.79
N HIS A 145 -11.94 12.88 -4.56
CA HIS A 145 -11.89 12.68 -6.00
C HIS A 145 -12.96 13.51 -6.69
N PRO A 146 -12.60 14.45 -7.56
CA PRO A 146 -13.58 15.35 -8.22
C PRO A 146 -14.56 14.59 -9.11
N ASP A 147 -14.15 13.45 -9.66
CA ASP A 147 -14.97 12.61 -10.54
C ASP A 147 -14.51 11.13 -10.50
N PHE A 148 -15.27 10.29 -11.19
CA PHE A 148 -14.98 8.86 -11.30
C PHE A 148 -13.65 8.59 -12.04
N ALA A 149 -13.30 9.39 -13.03
CA ALA A 149 -12.08 9.19 -13.80
C ALA A 149 -10.84 9.40 -12.93
N ASP A 150 -10.81 10.43 -12.08
CA ASP A 150 -9.75 10.67 -11.11
C ASP A 150 -9.69 9.55 -10.07
N TYR A 151 -10.85 9.09 -9.58
CA TYR A 151 -10.93 7.99 -8.61
C TYR A 151 -10.36 6.69 -9.19
N TYR A 152 -10.78 6.33 -10.41
CA TYR A 152 -10.32 5.13 -11.09
C TYR A 152 -8.82 5.22 -11.42
N ALA A 153 -8.39 6.32 -12.03
CA ALA A 153 -6.98 6.56 -12.34
C ALA A 153 -6.09 6.50 -11.09
N SER A 154 -6.59 6.99 -9.95
CA SER A 154 -5.87 6.91 -8.69
C SER A 154 -5.63 5.47 -8.24
N LYS A 155 -6.62 4.58 -8.39
CA LYS A 155 -6.46 3.16 -8.03
C LYS A 155 -5.56 2.40 -8.99
N LEU A 156 -5.58 2.74 -10.27
CA LEU A 156 -4.70 2.13 -11.27
C LEU A 156 -3.22 2.35 -10.97
N LYS A 157 -2.85 3.42 -10.25
CA LYS A 157 -1.47 3.66 -9.79
C LYS A 157 -0.87 2.54 -8.95
N LEU A 158 -1.67 1.62 -8.40
CA LEU A 158 -1.14 0.43 -7.74
C LEU A 158 -0.25 -0.38 -8.70
N PHE A 159 -0.63 -0.45 -9.97
CA PHE A 159 0.11 -1.20 -10.98
C PHE A 159 1.37 -0.49 -11.51
N ASP A 160 1.52 0.81 -11.23
CA ASP A 160 2.77 1.54 -11.54
C ASP A 160 3.93 1.07 -10.64
N SER A 161 3.62 0.31 -9.57
CA SER A 161 4.55 -0.09 -8.51
C SER A 161 4.24 -1.49 -7.98
N CYS A 162 3.96 -2.47 -8.87
CA CYS A 162 3.87 -3.87 -8.48
C CYS A 162 4.51 -4.79 -9.52
N ARG A 163 4.98 -5.96 -9.07
CA ARG A 163 5.60 -6.97 -9.92
C ARG A 163 4.54 -7.85 -10.59
N VAL A 164 3.60 -8.34 -9.79
CA VAL A 164 2.50 -9.19 -10.28
C VAL A 164 1.18 -8.48 -10.05
N GLY A 165 0.39 -8.32 -11.10
CA GLY A 165 -0.95 -7.74 -11.05
C GLY A 165 -2.04 -8.80 -10.95
N CYS A 166 -2.84 -8.77 -9.88
CA CYS A 166 -4.02 -9.62 -9.71
C CYS A 166 -5.29 -8.78 -9.93
N VAL A 167 -6.05 -9.07 -10.97
CA VAL A 167 -7.26 -8.33 -11.33
C VAL A 167 -8.48 -9.25 -11.29
N ASN A 168 -9.54 -8.82 -10.60
CA ASN A 168 -10.85 -9.48 -10.68
C ASN A 168 -11.48 -9.23 -12.04
N THR A 169 -11.55 -10.27 -12.88
CA THR A 169 -12.08 -10.17 -14.27
C THR A 169 -13.59 -10.05 -14.33
N ASP A 170 -14.31 -10.30 -13.23
CA ASP A 170 -15.77 -10.14 -13.15
C ASP A 170 -16.18 -8.72 -12.72
N ALA A 171 -15.19 -7.85 -12.42
CA ALA A 171 -15.47 -6.47 -12.03
C ALA A 171 -15.70 -5.55 -13.25
N ASP A 172 -16.44 -4.46 -13.03
CA ASP A 172 -16.54 -3.39 -14.01
C ASP A 172 -15.14 -2.87 -14.39
N HIS A 173 -14.93 -2.47 -15.63
CA HIS A 173 -13.66 -1.97 -16.16
C HIS A 173 -12.48 -2.97 -16.07
N ALA A 174 -12.74 -4.27 -15.94
CA ALA A 174 -11.68 -5.28 -15.81
C ALA A 174 -10.71 -5.29 -17.00
N ALA A 175 -11.22 -5.16 -18.24
CA ALA A 175 -10.38 -5.15 -19.44
C ALA A 175 -9.41 -3.97 -19.46
N GLU A 176 -9.88 -2.76 -19.12
CA GLU A 176 -9.05 -1.55 -19.03
C GLU A 176 -8.04 -1.67 -17.89
N THR A 177 -8.46 -2.24 -16.75
CA THR A 177 -7.58 -2.49 -15.59
C THR A 177 -6.44 -3.44 -15.96
N VAL A 178 -6.74 -4.55 -16.63
CA VAL A 178 -5.73 -5.51 -17.13
C VAL A 178 -4.80 -4.86 -18.14
N ALA A 179 -5.35 -4.08 -19.09
CA ALA A 179 -4.54 -3.38 -20.08
C ALA A 179 -3.56 -2.39 -19.41
N HIS A 180 -4.02 -1.65 -18.39
CA HIS A 180 -3.17 -0.73 -17.61
C HIS A 180 -2.07 -1.49 -16.86
N ALA A 181 -2.40 -2.56 -16.15
CA ALA A 181 -1.43 -3.38 -15.41
C ALA A 181 -0.31 -3.89 -16.32
N ARG A 182 -0.67 -4.42 -17.50
CA ARG A 182 0.31 -4.88 -18.50
C ARG A 182 1.18 -3.75 -19.04
N SER A 183 0.62 -2.58 -19.29
CA SER A 183 1.38 -1.41 -19.76
C SER A 183 2.34 -0.86 -18.71
N GLY A 184 2.02 -1.03 -17.42
CA GLY A 184 2.87 -0.70 -16.28
C GLY A 184 4.01 -1.70 -16.02
N GLY A 185 4.04 -2.82 -16.72
CA GLY A 185 5.07 -3.85 -16.62
C GLY A 185 4.78 -4.93 -15.56
N CYS A 186 3.54 -5.01 -15.04
CA CYS A 186 3.13 -6.11 -14.18
C CYS A 186 2.97 -7.41 -14.98
N GLU A 187 3.42 -8.53 -14.41
CA GLU A 187 3.12 -9.88 -14.89
C GLU A 187 1.67 -10.28 -14.58
#